data_7682e5a99c64c25c92ef8439319e09a7
#
_entry.id   7682e5a99c64c25c92ef8439319e09a7
#
_cell.length_a   1.000
_cell.length_b   1.000
_cell.length_c   1.000
_cell.angle_alpha   90.00
_cell.angle_beta   90.00
_cell.angle_gamma   90.00
#
_symmetry.space_group_name_H-M   'P 1'
#
loop_
_entity.id
_entity.type
_entity.pdbx_description
1 polymer ?
#
loop_
_entity_poly.entity_id
_entity_poly.type
_entity_poly.pdbx_seq_one_letter_code
_entity_poly.pdbx_strand_id
1 'polypeptide(L)'
;MRSEPEILEQLGLRDQGATAAAVIGSAQLGEGLLRLLQEGLTQSLGDELDDDAPVIRMINAILNEAALRHASDIHLEPYADSSVVRFRIDGVLHDVAHPPRALHAALISRIKVMAQLDIAEKRLPQDGRMTVRAPGGPLDLRVSTLPTGSGERAVLRLLAKGQGPASLSALGMAEKTLASFRGLVSQAYGIVLVTGPTGSGKTTTLYAVLAEIDTQSRNVMTVEDPIEYEVPGIAQTQVHAKIGLGFAQSLRSILRQDPDIILIGEIRDLETAQIAIQASLTGHLVFATLHTNDAASAVSRLLDMGVEPFLLSSSLLGVLAQRLVRKVCRKCEGRGCSDCAGSGYQGRTGIFELMQVSEDIRQAIKAREDASQIRQRARAEGLVSMQEDGARLVKQGVTTDTELRRVVQHQTEGWI
;
A
#
# COMPACT_ATOMS: atom_id res chain seq x y z
N MET A 1 -19.33 -31.28 33.47
CA MET A 1 -19.36 -29.89 32.95
C MET A 1 -18.77 -29.00 34.03
N ARG A 2 -17.58 -28.46 33.81
CA ARG A 2 -17.01 -27.48 34.75
C ARG A 2 -17.65 -26.12 34.50
N SER A 3 -17.88 -25.35 35.55
CA SER A 3 -18.51 -24.05 35.42
C SER A 3 -17.54 -23.02 34.83
N GLU A 4 -18.07 -22.01 34.14
CA GLU A 4 -17.28 -20.89 33.55
C GLU A 4 -16.27 -20.26 34.54
N PRO A 5 -16.58 -20.09 35.85
CA PRO A 5 -15.63 -19.63 36.85
C PRO A 5 -14.42 -20.54 37.06
N GLU A 6 -14.59 -21.86 36.97
CA GLU A 6 -13.50 -22.85 37.16
C GLU A 6 -12.53 -22.87 35.97
N ILE A 7 -13.01 -22.58 34.76
CA ILE A 7 -12.20 -22.47 33.56
C ILE A 7 -11.36 -21.17 33.60
N LEU A 8 -11.93 -20.07 34.07
CA LEU A 8 -11.25 -18.78 34.21
C LEU A 8 -10.14 -18.84 35.29
N GLU A 9 -10.35 -19.65 36.36
CA GLU A 9 -9.36 -19.84 37.40
C GLU A 9 -8.14 -20.64 36.92
N GLN A 10 -8.35 -21.67 36.10
CA GLN A 10 -7.27 -22.47 35.52
C GLN A 10 -6.44 -21.69 34.47
N LEU A 11 -7.02 -20.65 33.86
CA LEU A 11 -6.38 -19.78 32.88
C LEU A 11 -5.66 -18.56 33.51
N GLY A 12 -5.68 -18.41 34.84
CA GLY A 12 -5.04 -17.28 35.53
C GLY A 12 -5.70 -15.91 35.30
N LEU A 13 -6.96 -15.88 34.87
CA LEU A 13 -7.67 -14.66 34.48
C LEU A 13 -8.54 -14.05 35.59
N ARG A 14 -8.36 -14.48 36.85
CA ARG A 14 -9.27 -14.08 37.99
C ARG A 14 -9.11 -12.67 38.47
N ASP A 15 -8.08 -11.91 38.12
CA ASP A 15 -7.77 -10.66 38.85
C ASP A 15 -8.06 -9.34 38.15
N GLN A 16 -8.79 -9.33 37.02
CA GLN A 16 -9.08 -8.06 36.32
C GLN A 16 -10.56 -7.79 35.98
N GLY A 17 -11.52 -8.35 36.66
CA GLY A 17 -12.93 -7.91 36.55
C GLY A 17 -13.56 -7.89 35.14
N ALA A 18 -12.90 -8.50 34.18
CA ALA A 18 -13.33 -8.56 32.78
C ALA A 18 -13.77 -9.99 32.45
N THR A 19 -15.04 -10.18 32.13
CA THR A 19 -15.53 -11.41 31.49
C THR A 19 -14.77 -11.63 30.17
N ALA A 20 -14.58 -12.90 29.74
CA ALA A 20 -13.96 -13.23 28.44
C ALA A 20 -14.57 -12.41 27.29
N ALA A 21 -15.86 -12.06 27.36
CA ALA A 21 -16.55 -11.16 26.45
C ALA A 21 -16.04 -9.71 26.54
N ALA A 22 -15.54 -9.23 27.67
CA ALA A 22 -15.03 -7.87 27.85
C ALA A 22 -13.56 -7.72 27.38
N VAL A 23 -12.76 -8.79 27.47
CA VAL A 23 -11.39 -8.84 26.91
C VAL A 23 -11.42 -8.96 25.37
N ILE A 24 -12.49 -9.53 24.82
CA ILE A 24 -12.75 -9.61 23.36
C ILE A 24 -13.53 -8.38 22.88
N GLY A 25 -14.09 -7.60 23.78
CA GLY A 25 -15.07 -6.56 23.49
C GLY A 25 -14.50 -5.18 23.42
N SER A 26 -14.27 -4.72 22.24
CA SER A 26 -14.58 -3.36 21.73
C SER A 26 -14.34 -3.27 20.22
N ALA A 27 -13.72 -4.24 19.59
CA ALA A 27 -13.79 -4.41 18.16
C ALA A 27 -14.93 -5.39 17.85
N GLN A 28 -15.89 -4.99 17.05
CA GLN A 28 -16.96 -5.86 16.55
C GLN A 28 -16.32 -6.96 15.70
N LEU A 29 -15.86 -8.02 16.36
CA LEU A 29 -15.50 -9.27 15.74
C LEU A 29 -16.78 -9.83 15.09
N GLY A 30 -16.71 -10.23 13.81
CA GLY A 30 -17.81 -10.94 13.22
C GLY A 30 -18.15 -12.14 14.12
N GLU A 31 -19.44 -12.39 14.36
CA GLU A 31 -19.92 -13.47 15.26
C GLU A 31 -19.24 -14.83 14.98
N GLY A 32 -18.86 -15.08 13.71
CA GLY A 32 -18.16 -16.29 13.29
C GLY A 32 -16.74 -16.44 13.84
N LEU A 33 -15.96 -15.37 13.91
CA LEU A 33 -14.58 -15.41 14.44
C LEU A 33 -14.58 -15.52 15.97
N LEU A 34 -15.51 -14.83 16.65
CA LEU A 34 -15.74 -14.97 18.09
C LEU A 34 -16.09 -16.41 18.48
N ARG A 35 -17.01 -17.01 17.71
CA ARG A 35 -17.45 -18.40 17.94
C ARG A 35 -16.31 -19.39 17.73
N LEU A 36 -15.50 -19.22 16.68
CA LEU A 36 -14.34 -20.08 16.40
C LEU A 36 -13.21 -19.93 17.41
N LEU A 37 -12.98 -18.72 17.94
CA LEU A 37 -12.04 -18.49 19.04
C LEU A 37 -12.53 -19.17 20.33
N GLN A 38 -13.84 -19.12 20.61
CA GLN A 38 -14.45 -19.80 21.76
C GLN A 38 -14.46 -21.33 21.58
N GLU A 39 -14.80 -21.85 20.39
CA GLU A 39 -14.80 -23.27 20.08
C GLU A 39 -13.37 -23.86 20.07
N GLY A 40 -12.37 -23.11 19.60
CA GLY A 40 -10.95 -23.49 19.66
C GLY A 40 -10.42 -23.61 21.09
N LEU A 41 -10.90 -22.77 22.01
CA LEU A 41 -10.58 -22.83 23.44
C LEU A 41 -11.24 -24.02 24.15
N THR A 42 -12.42 -24.45 23.72
CA THR A 42 -13.15 -25.56 24.34
C THR A 42 -12.72 -26.93 23.82
N GLN A 43 -12.19 -27.06 22.61
CA GLN A 43 -11.78 -28.34 22.02
C GLN A 43 -10.31 -28.72 22.29
N SER A 44 -9.44 -27.81 22.68
CA SER A 44 -8.07 -28.16 23.07
C SER A 44 -7.95 -28.86 24.43
N LEU A 45 -9.06 -29.20 25.07
CA LEU A 45 -9.13 -29.88 26.37
C LEU A 45 -9.64 -31.33 26.32
N GLY A 46 -9.82 -31.91 25.16
CA GLY A 46 -10.26 -33.31 25.08
C GLY A 46 -10.43 -33.80 23.66
N ASP A 47 -9.40 -34.32 23.06
CA ASP A 47 -9.36 -35.53 22.22
C ASP A 47 -8.10 -35.52 21.34
N GLU A 48 -7.32 -36.59 21.44
CA GLU A 48 -6.04 -36.84 20.77
C GLU A 48 -6.19 -37.23 19.28
N LEU A 49 -7.02 -36.60 18.46
CA LEU A 49 -7.11 -36.97 17.03
C LEU A 49 -7.46 -35.70 16.20
N ASP A 50 -6.45 -35.08 15.67
CA ASP A 50 -6.42 -33.95 14.71
C ASP A 50 -6.07 -32.60 15.35
N ASP A 51 -4.86 -32.47 15.86
CA ASP A 51 -4.30 -31.25 16.50
C ASP A 51 -4.32 -30.01 15.58
N ASP A 52 -4.38 -30.20 14.27
CA ASP A 52 -4.34 -29.11 13.26
C ASP A 52 -5.71 -28.48 12.96
N ALA A 53 -6.82 -29.15 13.25
CA ALA A 53 -8.15 -28.68 12.87
C ALA A 53 -8.56 -27.32 13.47
N PRO A 54 -8.24 -26.99 14.74
CA PRO A 54 -8.55 -25.69 15.33
C PRO A 54 -7.73 -24.55 14.69
N VAL A 55 -6.44 -24.79 14.44
CA VAL A 55 -5.51 -23.83 13.82
C VAL A 55 -5.92 -23.51 12.39
N ILE A 56 -6.30 -24.55 11.61
CA ILE A 56 -6.78 -24.40 10.23
C ILE A 56 -8.05 -23.56 10.19
N ARG A 57 -9.02 -23.87 11.06
CA ARG A 57 -10.28 -23.10 11.16
C ARG A 57 -10.03 -21.65 11.52
N MET A 58 -9.14 -21.39 12.48
CA MET A 58 -8.79 -20.04 12.91
C MET A 58 -8.12 -19.23 11.79
N ILE A 59 -7.17 -19.80 11.05
CA ILE A 59 -6.54 -19.13 9.92
C ILE A 59 -7.57 -18.83 8.83
N ASN A 60 -8.42 -19.78 8.47
CA ASN A 60 -9.45 -19.57 7.47
C ASN A 60 -10.44 -18.46 7.90
N ALA A 61 -10.81 -18.41 9.17
CA ALA A 61 -11.66 -17.35 9.71
C ALA A 61 -10.98 -15.98 9.63
N ILE A 62 -9.69 -15.89 10.00
CA ILE A 62 -8.90 -14.66 9.90
C ILE A 62 -8.82 -14.18 8.44
N LEU A 63 -8.54 -15.07 7.50
CA LEU A 63 -8.43 -14.74 6.08
C LEU A 63 -9.78 -14.30 5.48
N ASN A 64 -10.85 -14.99 5.82
CA ASN A 64 -12.20 -14.63 5.35
C ASN A 64 -12.64 -13.27 5.91
N GLU A 65 -12.43 -13.03 7.20
CA GLU A 65 -12.78 -11.76 7.83
C GLU A 65 -11.94 -10.59 7.27
N ALA A 66 -10.64 -10.81 7.02
CA ALA A 66 -9.80 -9.83 6.37
C ALA A 66 -10.28 -9.48 4.96
N ALA A 67 -10.71 -10.49 4.18
CA ALA A 67 -11.27 -10.29 2.85
C ALA A 67 -12.60 -9.51 2.90
N LEU A 68 -13.50 -9.87 3.80
CA LEU A 68 -14.79 -9.19 4.00
C LEU A 68 -14.62 -7.72 4.43
N ARG A 69 -13.63 -7.42 5.27
CA ARG A 69 -13.32 -6.06 5.72
C ARG A 69 -12.42 -5.29 4.76
N HIS A 70 -12.08 -5.84 3.61
CA HIS A 70 -11.16 -5.24 2.64
C HIS A 70 -9.83 -4.82 3.27
N ALA A 71 -9.29 -5.63 4.18
CA ALA A 71 -7.99 -5.40 4.77
C ALA A 71 -6.90 -5.49 3.70
N SER A 72 -5.91 -4.60 3.77
CA SER A 72 -4.72 -4.67 2.90
C SER A 72 -3.67 -5.63 3.45
N ASP A 73 -3.54 -5.71 4.78
CA ASP A 73 -2.55 -6.56 5.43
C ASP A 73 -3.14 -7.19 6.71
N ILE A 74 -2.72 -8.41 6.99
CA ILE A 74 -2.96 -9.13 8.25
C ILE A 74 -1.63 -9.23 8.97
N HIS A 75 -1.59 -8.81 10.22
CA HIS A 75 -0.43 -8.90 11.09
C HIS A 75 -0.71 -9.93 12.18
N LEU A 76 0.18 -10.92 12.34
CA LEU A 76 0.21 -11.84 13.48
C LEU A 76 1.44 -11.52 14.30
N GLU A 77 1.24 -11.00 15.50
CA GLU A 77 2.30 -10.41 16.32
C GLU A 77 2.41 -11.11 17.65
N PRO A 78 3.59 -11.72 17.96
CA PRO A 78 3.85 -12.29 19.27
C PRO A 78 4.36 -11.20 20.22
N TYR A 79 3.87 -11.24 21.43
CA TYR A 79 4.40 -10.50 22.58
C TYR A 79 4.79 -11.49 23.69
N ALA A 80 5.36 -11.03 24.80
CA ALA A 80 5.80 -11.91 25.88
C ALA A 80 4.68 -12.84 26.35
N ASP A 81 3.52 -12.28 26.68
CA ASP A 81 2.41 -12.98 27.30
C ASP A 81 1.16 -13.09 26.40
N SER A 82 1.22 -12.55 25.18
CA SER A 82 0.05 -12.46 24.31
C SER A 82 0.40 -12.68 22.85
N SER A 83 -0.61 -12.93 22.05
CA SER A 83 -0.55 -12.90 20.59
C SER A 83 -1.68 -12.00 20.07
N VAL A 84 -1.39 -11.17 19.09
CA VAL A 84 -2.36 -10.21 18.55
C VAL A 84 -2.47 -10.39 17.05
N VAL A 85 -3.69 -10.43 16.54
CA VAL A 85 -4.00 -10.35 15.11
C VAL A 85 -4.55 -8.97 14.83
N ARG A 86 -3.89 -8.24 13.93
CA ARG A 86 -4.32 -6.91 13.51
C ARG A 86 -4.55 -6.86 12.01
N PHE A 87 -5.58 -6.15 11.60
CA PHE A 87 -5.83 -5.86 10.19
C PHE A 87 -5.46 -4.41 9.89
N ARG A 88 -4.83 -4.21 8.73
CA ARG A 88 -4.70 -2.87 8.18
C ARG A 88 -5.88 -2.60 7.27
N ILE A 89 -6.77 -1.72 7.68
CA ILE A 89 -7.96 -1.31 6.92
C ILE A 89 -7.83 0.18 6.63
N ASP A 90 -7.93 0.56 5.37
CA ASP A 90 -7.78 1.96 4.93
C ASP A 90 -6.51 2.65 5.47
N GLY A 91 -5.40 1.89 5.58
CA GLY A 91 -4.10 2.37 6.04
C GLY A 91 -3.92 2.39 7.57
N VAL A 92 -4.96 2.12 8.36
CA VAL A 92 -4.92 2.10 9.83
C VAL A 92 -4.92 0.66 10.34
N LEU A 93 -4.13 0.37 11.39
CA LEU A 93 -4.13 -0.93 12.06
C LEU A 93 -5.27 -0.98 13.09
N HIS A 94 -6.01 -2.08 13.05
CA HIS A 94 -7.09 -2.40 14.00
C HIS A 94 -6.81 -3.74 14.65
N ASP A 95 -6.91 -3.82 15.97
CA ASP A 95 -6.87 -5.09 16.70
C ASP A 95 -8.15 -5.87 16.38
N VAL A 96 -8.00 -7.14 15.99
CA VAL A 96 -9.11 -7.98 15.54
C VAL A 96 -9.29 -9.19 16.43
N ALA A 97 -8.20 -9.80 16.86
CA ALA A 97 -8.26 -11.00 17.69
C ALA A 97 -7.01 -11.12 18.58
N HIS A 98 -7.18 -11.80 19.70
CA HIS A 98 -6.11 -12.11 20.65
C HIS A 98 -6.06 -13.64 20.85
N PRO A 99 -5.46 -14.40 19.93
CA PRO A 99 -5.33 -15.83 20.09
C PRO A 99 -4.48 -16.16 21.32
N PRO A 100 -4.73 -17.31 21.99
CA PRO A 100 -3.86 -17.78 23.07
C PRO A 100 -2.40 -17.83 22.62
N ARG A 101 -1.50 -17.35 23.48
CA ARG A 101 -0.07 -17.29 23.18
C ARG A 101 0.48 -18.66 22.75
N ALA A 102 0.00 -19.74 23.34
CA ALA A 102 0.39 -21.11 23.01
C ALA A 102 0.09 -21.52 21.55
N LEU A 103 -0.94 -20.93 20.93
CA LEU A 103 -1.31 -21.22 19.54
C LEU A 103 -0.51 -20.43 18.51
N HIS A 104 0.22 -19.38 18.95
CA HIS A 104 0.93 -18.50 18.02
C HIS A 104 1.90 -19.25 17.11
N ALA A 105 2.73 -20.14 17.70
CA ALA A 105 3.71 -20.90 16.94
C ALA A 105 3.06 -21.84 15.90
N ALA A 106 1.94 -22.45 16.26
CA ALA A 106 1.18 -23.32 15.36
C ALA A 106 0.53 -22.53 14.21
N LEU A 107 0.00 -21.32 14.49
CA LEU A 107 -0.53 -20.42 13.47
C LEU A 107 0.58 -20.03 12.46
N ILE A 108 1.76 -19.63 12.94
CA ILE A 108 2.90 -19.28 12.08
C ILE A 108 3.35 -20.49 11.25
N SER A 109 3.50 -21.67 11.88
CA SER A 109 3.90 -22.90 11.18
C SER A 109 2.90 -23.23 10.05
N ARG A 110 1.61 -23.11 10.32
CA ARG A 110 0.59 -23.38 9.30
C ARG A 110 0.64 -22.36 8.14
N ILE A 111 0.83 -21.09 8.44
CA ILE A 111 1.03 -20.04 7.41
C ILE A 111 2.26 -20.35 6.57
N LYS A 112 3.37 -20.77 7.17
CA LYS A 112 4.59 -21.18 6.45
C LYS A 112 4.32 -22.36 5.51
N VAL A 113 3.59 -23.39 5.95
CA VAL A 113 3.18 -24.51 5.08
C VAL A 113 2.40 -24.01 3.88
N MET A 114 1.39 -23.17 4.12
CA MET A 114 0.54 -22.63 3.04
C MET A 114 1.31 -21.75 2.05
N ALA A 115 2.34 -21.05 2.53
CA ALA A 115 3.19 -20.18 1.72
C ALA A 115 4.45 -20.88 1.17
N GLN A 116 4.59 -22.20 1.37
CA GLN A 116 5.74 -23.02 0.95
C GLN A 116 7.07 -22.53 1.53
N LEU A 117 7.05 -22.07 2.79
CA LEU A 117 8.23 -21.63 3.54
C LEU A 117 8.78 -22.76 4.42
N ASP A 118 10.04 -22.64 4.81
CA ASP A 118 10.70 -23.60 5.71
C ASP A 118 10.17 -23.44 7.14
N ILE A 119 9.50 -24.49 7.65
CA ILE A 119 8.93 -24.51 9.01
C ILE A 119 10.02 -24.64 10.07
N ALA A 120 11.11 -25.35 9.74
CA ALA A 120 12.20 -25.63 10.68
C ALA A 120 13.08 -24.38 10.92
N GLU A 121 13.24 -23.52 9.91
CA GLU A 121 14.02 -22.30 10.04
C GLU A 121 13.19 -21.19 10.70
N LYS A 122 13.54 -20.81 11.92
CA LYS A 122 12.85 -19.79 12.73
C LYS A 122 13.72 -18.58 13.05
N ARG A 123 14.96 -18.56 12.57
CA ARG A 123 15.98 -17.54 12.90
C ARG A 123 16.17 -16.53 11.78
N LEU A 124 15.71 -16.83 10.57
CA LEU A 124 15.88 -15.99 9.38
C LEU A 124 14.52 -15.49 8.88
N PRO A 125 14.45 -14.27 8.36
CA PRO A 125 13.28 -13.79 7.63
C PRO A 125 13.00 -14.67 6.40
N GLN A 126 11.73 -14.89 6.10
CA GLN A 126 11.31 -15.64 4.93
C GLN A 126 10.15 -14.91 4.22
N ASP A 127 10.17 -14.93 2.89
CA ASP A 127 9.13 -14.38 2.04
C ASP A 127 8.57 -15.44 1.12
N GLY A 128 7.25 -15.51 0.98
CA GLY A 128 6.54 -16.44 0.14
C GLY A 128 5.22 -15.91 -0.41
N ARG A 129 4.54 -16.77 -1.15
CA ARG A 129 3.21 -16.47 -1.71
C ARG A 129 2.28 -17.65 -1.47
N MET A 130 1.01 -17.37 -1.30
CA MET A 130 -0.03 -18.39 -1.25
C MET A 130 -1.31 -17.87 -1.91
N THR A 131 -2.09 -18.78 -2.48
CA THR A 131 -3.44 -18.50 -2.97
C THR A 131 -4.44 -19.26 -2.12
N VAL A 132 -5.43 -18.56 -1.59
CA VAL A 132 -6.50 -19.17 -0.78
C VAL A 132 -7.85 -18.87 -1.40
N ARG A 133 -8.85 -19.72 -1.09
CA ARG A 133 -10.25 -19.44 -1.44
C ARG A 133 -10.86 -18.55 -0.35
N ALA A 134 -11.42 -17.41 -0.76
CA ALA A 134 -12.13 -16.49 0.12
C ALA A 134 -13.54 -16.19 -0.41
N PRO A 135 -14.44 -15.62 0.41
CA PRO A 135 -15.69 -15.07 -0.09
C PRO A 135 -15.40 -14.03 -1.19
N GLY A 136 -15.87 -14.31 -2.40
CA GLY A 136 -15.57 -13.43 -3.56
C GLY A 136 -14.54 -13.97 -4.55
N GLY A 137 -13.96 -15.15 -4.29
CA GLY A 137 -13.04 -15.81 -5.23
C GLY A 137 -11.64 -16.08 -4.69
N PRO A 138 -10.71 -16.49 -5.56
CA PRO A 138 -9.33 -16.74 -5.14
C PRO A 138 -8.65 -15.46 -4.69
N LEU A 139 -8.00 -15.51 -3.54
CA LEU A 139 -7.25 -14.43 -2.92
C LEU A 139 -5.76 -14.80 -2.90
N ASP A 140 -4.93 -14.00 -3.56
CA ASP A 140 -3.48 -14.15 -3.48
C ASP A 140 -2.93 -13.34 -2.31
N LEU A 141 -1.97 -13.92 -1.61
CA LEU A 141 -1.31 -13.27 -0.48
C LEU A 141 0.22 -13.37 -0.63
N ARG A 142 0.89 -12.27 -0.31
CA ARG A 142 2.32 -12.30 0.02
C ARG A 142 2.47 -12.48 1.51
N VAL A 143 3.32 -13.40 1.89
CA VAL A 143 3.62 -13.71 3.29
C VAL A 143 5.06 -13.35 3.56
N SER A 144 5.28 -12.57 4.62
CA SER A 144 6.63 -12.31 5.15
C SER A 144 6.66 -12.68 6.61
N THR A 145 7.66 -13.49 7.01
CA THR A 145 7.92 -13.86 8.41
C THR A 145 9.20 -13.23 8.89
N LEU A 146 9.21 -12.77 10.14
CA LEU A 146 10.36 -12.13 10.76
C LEU A 146 10.54 -12.66 12.18
N PRO A 147 11.73 -13.17 12.54
CA PRO A 147 12.07 -13.51 13.92
C PRO A 147 12.05 -12.27 14.82
N THR A 148 11.43 -12.39 15.98
CA THR A 148 11.44 -11.37 17.03
C THR A 148 11.80 -11.99 18.38
N GLY A 149 12.08 -11.17 19.40
CA GLY A 149 12.40 -11.66 20.73
C GLY A 149 11.31 -12.52 21.38
N SER A 150 10.05 -12.37 20.95
CA SER A 150 8.92 -13.14 21.46
C SER A 150 8.44 -14.25 20.51
N GLY A 151 9.18 -14.56 19.45
CA GLY A 151 8.80 -15.55 18.44
C GLY A 151 8.71 -14.96 17.04
N GLU A 152 8.27 -15.75 16.07
CA GLU A 152 8.13 -15.24 14.70
C GLU A 152 6.87 -14.39 14.54
N ARG A 153 7.03 -13.23 13.95
CA ARG A 153 5.95 -12.36 13.46
C ARG A 153 5.64 -12.70 12.00
N ALA A 154 4.39 -12.64 11.59
CA ALA A 154 4.03 -12.74 10.18
C ALA A 154 3.18 -11.55 9.73
N VAL A 155 3.42 -11.13 8.49
CA VAL A 155 2.56 -10.15 7.78
C VAL A 155 2.11 -10.80 6.48
N LEU A 156 0.80 -10.83 6.27
CA LEU A 156 0.16 -11.34 5.06
C LEU A 156 -0.47 -10.16 4.33
N ARG A 157 0.07 -9.81 3.16
CA ARG A 157 -0.50 -8.77 2.31
C ARG A 157 -1.48 -9.38 1.32
N LEU A 158 -2.71 -8.88 1.33
CA LEU A 158 -3.76 -9.30 0.41
C LEU A 158 -3.56 -8.61 -0.94
N LEU A 159 -3.45 -9.39 -2.01
CA LEU A 159 -3.34 -8.91 -3.37
C LEU A 159 -4.73 -8.99 -4.01
N ALA A 160 -5.32 -7.85 -4.29
CA ALA A 160 -6.65 -7.82 -4.91
C ALA A 160 -6.57 -8.37 -6.35
N LYS A 161 -7.13 -9.56 -6.59
CA LYS A 161 -7.40 -10.05 -7.95
C LYS A 161 -8.79 -9.62 -8.40
N GLY A 162 -8.89 -9.08 -9.61
CA GLY A 162 -10.19 -8.96 -10.30
C GLY A 162 -10.88 -7.60 -10.29
N GLN A 163 -10.36 -6.60 -9.59
CA GLN A 163 -10.74 -5.23 -9.92
C GLN A 163 -9.72 -4.75 -10.96
N GLY A 164 -10.18 -4.60 -12.21
CA GLY A 164 -9.39 -3.95 -13.25
C GLY A 164 -8.90 -2.58 -12.78
N PRO A 165 -7.93 -1.97 -13.48
CA PRO A 165 -7.40 -0.67 -13.09
C PRO A 165 -8.53 0.34 -12.91
N ALA A 166 -8.52 1.06 -11.79
CA ALA A 166 -9.44 2.17 -11.60
C ALA A 166 -9.22 3.18 -12.75
N SER A 167 -10.29 3.79 -13.26
CA SER A 167 -10.12 4.90 -14.21
C SER A 167 -9.48 6.10 -13.51
N LEU A 168 -8.72 6.91 -14.22
CA LEU A 168 -8.18 8.16 -13.69
C LEU A 168 -9.26 9.06 -13.07
N SER A 169 -10.45 9.06 -13.64
CA SER A 169 -11.61 9.81 -13.14
C SER A 169 -12.09 9.35 -11.76
N ALA A 170 -11.86 8.08 -11.40
CA ALA A 170 -12.29 7.50 -10.13
C ALA A 170 -11.33 7.80 -8.97
N LEU A 171 -10.13 8.32 -9.23
CA LEU A 171 -9.10 8.57 -8.22
C LEU A 171 -9.42 9.74 -7.28
N GLY A 172 -10.36 10.62 -7.65
CA GLY A 172 -10.77 11.76 -6.83
C GLY A 172 -10.05 13.07 -7.15
N MET A 173 -9.31 13.14 -8.25
CA MET A 173 -8.69 14.39 -8.72
C MET A 173 -9.73 15.46 -9.00
N ALA A 174 -9.40 16.73 -8.71
CA ALA A 174 -10.18 17.86 -9.19
C ALA A 174 -10.16 17.88 -10.73
N GLU A 175 -11.25 18.30 -11.36
CA GLU A 175 -11.42 18.27 -12.82
C GLU A 175 -10.26 18.96 -13.56
N LYS A 176 -9.85 20.14 -13.09
CA LYS A 176 -8.72 20.88 -13.65
C LYS A 176 -7.40 20.09 -13.53
N THR A 177 -7.14 19.48 -12.38
CA THR A 177 -5.94 18.65 -12.15
C THR A 177 -5.96 17.42 -13.04
N LEU A 178 -7.11 16.75 -13.17
CA LEU A 178 -7.29 15.59 -14.05
C LEU A 178 -7.04 15.93 -15.51
N ALA A 179 -7.62 17.04 -16.00
CA ALA A 179 -7.41 17.50 -17.37
C ALA A 179 -5.94 17.82 -17.66
N SER A 180 -5.28 18.54 -16.73
CA SER A 180 -3.85 18.85 -16.84
C SER A 180 -3.00 17.59 -16.81
N PHE A 181 -3.29 16.63 -15.91
CA PHE A 181 -2.56 15.38 -15.82
C PHE A 181 -2.74 14.52 -17.08
N ARG A 182 -3.96 14.43 -17.63
CA ARG A 182 -4.20 13.79 -18.93
C ARG A 182 -3.41 14.44 -20.06
N GLY A 183 -3.27 15.75 -20.05
CA GLY A 183 -2.42 16.46 -21.02
C GLY A 183 -0.94 16.05 -20.93
N LEU A 184 -0.42 15.80 -19.72
CA LEU A 184 0.97 15.34 -19.53
C LEU A 184 1.17 13.88 -19.98
N VAL A 185 0.24 12.99 -19.62
CA VAL A 185 0.38 11.55 -19.95
C VAL A 185 0.05 11.24 -21.43
N SER A 186 -0.45 12.23 -22.17
CA SER A 186 -0.69 12.14 -23.61
C SER A 186 0.45 12.69 -24.46
N GLN A 187 1.54 13.18 -23.85
CA GLN A 187 2.69 13.69 -24.59
C GLN A 187 3.38 12.56 -25.38
N ALA A 188 4.07 12.93 -26.44
CA ALA A 188 4.78 11.95 -27.27
C ALA A 188 6.01 11.39 -26.56
N TYR A 189 6.72 12.21 -25.79
CA TYR A 189 7.94 11.87 -25.06
C TYR A 189 8.11 12.76 -23.83
N GLY A 190 9.01 12.35 -22.95
CA GLY A 190 9.30 13.06 -21.70
C GLY A 190 9.12 12.18 -20.47
N ILE A 191 9.26 12.75 -19.29
CA ILE A 191 9.10 12.05 -18.02
C ILE A 191 7.95 12.68 -17.23
N VAL A 192 7.02 11.84 -16.77
CA VAL A 192 6.02 12.19 -15.77
C VAL A 192 6.29 11.39 -14.50
N LEU A 193 6.50 12.10 -13.39
CA LEU A 193 6.77 11.48 -12.10
C LEU A 193 5.51 11.45 -11.25
N VAL A 194 5.30 10.33 -10.54
CA VAL A 194 4.29 10.22 -9.48
C VAL A 194 5.03 10.00 -8.16
N THR A 195 4.81 10.87 -7.19
CA THR A 195 5.52 10.79 -5.92
C THR A 195 4.59 10.75 -4.71
N GLY A 196 5.12 10.30 -3.59
CA GLY A 196 4.43 10.15 -2.31
C GLY A 196 5.01 8.99 -1.50
N PRO A 197 4.67 8.87 -0.22
CA PRO A 197 5.13 7.77 0.63
C PRO A 197 4.57 6.42 0.17
N THR A 198 5.04 5.35 0.80
CA THR A 198 4.45 4.02 0.62
C THR A 198 2.96 4.04 1.00
N GLY A 199 2.13 3.41 0.18
CA GLY A 199 0.68 3.37 0.39
C GLY A 199 -0.07 4.64 -0.01
N SER A 200 0.56 5.61 -0.69
CA SER A 200 -0.11 6.81 -1.21
C SER A 200 -0.93 6.57 -2.49
N GLY A 201 -0.90 5.36 -3.05
CA GLY A 201 -1.66 4.99 -4.25
C GLY A 201 -0.95 5.24 -5.58
N LYS A 202 0.39 5.46 -5.58
CA LYS A 202 1.18 5.71 -6.80
C LYS A 202 0.95 4.64 -7.88
N THR A 203 1.08 3.37 -7.53
CA THR A 203 0.86 2.25 -8.46
C THR A 203 -0.55 2.27 -9.03
N THR A 204 -1.57 2.52 -8.20
CA THR A 204 -2.97 2.64 -8.65
C THR A 204 -3.14 3.76 -9.67
N THR A 205 -2.51 4.92 -9.45
CA THR A 205 -2.55 6.04 -10.39
C THR A 205 -1.85 5.70 -11.70
N LEU A 206 -0.66 5.10 -11.66
CA LEU A 206 0.06 4.72 -12.86
C LEU A 206 -0.65 3.61 -13.63
N TYR A 207 -1.25 2.64 -12.95
CA TYR A 207 -2.04 1.60 -13.62
C TYR A 207 -3.34 2.18 -14.23
N ALA A 208 -3.93 3.21 -13.59
CA ALA A 208 -5.05 3.94 -14.18
C ALA A 208 -4.63 4.72 -15.45
N VAL A 209 -3.40 5.25 -15.49
CA VAL A 209 -2.81 5.83 -16.71
C VAL A 209 -2.67 4.76 -17.78
N LEU A 210 -2.05 3.62 -17.44
CA LEU A 210 -1.84 2.52 -18.38
C LEU A 210 -3.15 2.00 -18.99
N ALA A 211 -4.24 2.00 -18.22
CA ALA A 211 -5.56 1.57 -18.69
C ALA A 211 -6.21 2.53 -19.70
N GLU A 212 -5.79 3.80 -19.72
CA GLU A 212 -6.28 4.79 -20.72
C GLU A 212 -5.40 4.81 -22.00
N ILE A 213 -4.27 4.05 -22.03
CA ILE A 213 -3.37 3.99 -23.19
C ILE A 213 -3.88 2.98 -24.21
N ASP A 214 -3.88 3.35 -25.47
CA ASP A 214 -4.13 2.43 -26.57
C ASP A 214 -2.93 1.50 -26.82
N THR A 215 -3.00 0.30 -26.26
CA THR A 215 -1.97 -0.73 -26.37
C THR A 215 -1.99 -1.47 -27.73
N GLN A 216 -2.95 -1.19 -28.62
CA GLN A 216 -2.95 -1.77 -29.98
C GLN A 216 -2.02 -1.01 -30.91
N SER A 217 -1.86 0.30 -30.67
CA SER A 217 -1.02 1.17 -31.49
C SER A 217 0.31 1.55 -30.85
N ARG A 218 0.49 1.29 -29.55
CA ARG A 218 1.69 1.64 -28.78
C ARG A 218 2.25 0.45 -28.02
N ASN A 219 3.55 0.27 -28.11
CA ASN A 219 4.29 -0.73 -27.33
C ASN A 219 4.56 -0.19 -25.92
N VAL A 220 3.85 -0.73 -24.93
CA VAL A 220 3.94 -0.33 -23.53
C VAL A 220 4.67 -1.39 -22.73
N MET A 221 5.74 -1.01 -22.08
CA MET A 221 6.56 -1.91 -21.26
C MET A 221 6.75 -1.39 -19.85
N THR A 222 6.82 -2.29 -18.87
CA THR A 222 7.06 -1.92 -17.48
C THR A 222 8.22 -2.67 -16.85
N VAL A 223 8.82 -2.09 -15.82
CA VAL A 223 9.73 -2.76 -14.88
C VAL A 223 9.30 -2.43 -13.46
N GLU A 224 8.99 -3.46 -12.66
CA GLU A 224 8.30 -3.36 -11.38
C GLU A 224 8.91 -4.25 -10.30
N ASP A 225 8.73 -3.89 -9.03
CA ASP A 225 9.21 -4.65 -7.87
C ASP A 225 8.19 -4.64 -6.72
N PRO A 226 7.26 -5.61 -6.72
CA PRO A 226 6.90 -6.54 -7.79
C PRO A 226 5.80 -5.99 -8.73
N ILE A 227 5.42 -6.80 -9.74
CA ILE A 227 4.16 -6.60 -10.47
C ILE A 227 3.00 -6.84 -9.49
N GLU A 228 2.09 -5.87 -9.38
CA GLU A 228 0.92 -5.96 -8.48
C GLU A 228 -0.19 -6.84 -9.09
N TYR A 229 -0.48 -6.64 -10.37
CA TYR A 229 -1.36 -7.50 -11.17
C TYR A 229 -1.06 -7.33 -12.67
N GLU A 230 -1.42 -8.34 -13.45
CA GLU A 230 -1.21 -8.32 -14.89
C GLU A 230 -2.19 -7.38 -15.59
N VAL A 231 -1.68 -6.54 -16.49
CA VAL A 231 -2.47 -5.64 -17.34
C VAL A 231 -2.45 -6.16 -18.78
N PRO A 232 -3.60 -6.51 -19.37
CA PRO A 232 -3.64 -7.03 -20.73
C PRO A 232 -3.04 -6.04 -21.74
N GLY A 233 -2.24 -6.55 -22.66
CA GLY A 233 -1.61 -5.76 -23.73
C GLY A 233 -0.35 -5.00 -23.30
N ILE A 234 0.15 -5.20 -22.08
CA ILE A 234 1.37 -4.56 -21.54
C ILE A 234 2.42 -5.62 -21.24
N ALA A 235 3.64 -5.40 -21.68
CA ALA A 235 4.77 -6.27 -21.36
C ALA A 235 5.37 -5.86 -20.00
N GLN A 236 5.04 -6.60 -18.94
CA GLN A 236 5.47 -6.30 -17.58
C GLN A 236 6.68 -7.16 -17.20
N THR A 237 7.78 -6.52 -16.78
CA THR A 237 9.00 -7.18 -16.31
C THR A 237 9.13 -7.03 -14.81
N GLN A 238 9.25 -8.12 -14.07
CA GLN A 238 9.50 -8.09 -12.64
C GLN A 238 11.00 -8.11 -12.33
N VAL A 239 11.40 -7.24 -11.39
CA VAL A 239 12.76 -7.26 -10.81
C VAL A 239 13.01 -8.59 -10.10
N HIS A 240 14.18 -9.14 -10.30
CA HIS A 240 14.63 -10.40 -9.70
C HIS A 240 16.06 -10.24 -9.14
N ALA A 241 16.18 -9.66 -7.96
CA ALA A 241 17.47 -9.37 -7.32
C ALA A 241 18.37 -10.61 -7.15
N LYS A 242 17.75 -11.79 -6.90
CA LYS A 242 18.50 -13.06 -6.71
C LYS A 242 19.33 -13.49 -7.95
N ILE A 243 18.92 -13.08 -9.14
CA ILE A 243 19.62 -13.39 -10.40
C ILE A 243 20.27 -12.12 -11.00
N GLY A 244 20.34 -11.04 -10.24
CA GLY A 244 20.93 -9.76 -10.67
C GLY A 244 20.06 -8.92 -11.60
N LEU A 245 18.82 -9.31 -11.89
CA LEU A 245 17.91 -8.53 -12.75
C LEU A 245 17.29 -7.39 -11.95
N GLY A 246 17.95 -6.23 -11.91
CA GLY A 246 17.49 -4.99 -11.26
C GLY A 246 16.81 -4.02 -12.24
N PHE A 247 16.39 -2.86 -11.73
CA PHE A 247 15.72 -1.82 -12.53
C PHE A 247 16.58 -1.34 -13.71
N ALA A 248 17.81 -0.93 -13.46
CA ALA A 248 18.70 -0.41 -14.50
C ALA A 248 18.97 -1.42 -15.61
N GLN A 249 19.24 -2.68 -15.27
CA GLN A 249 19.49 -3.75 -16.24
C GLN A 249 18.24 -4.05 -17.10
N SER A 250 17.07 -4.16 -16.44
CA SER A 250 15.79 -4.39 -17.11
C SER A 250 15.49 -3.25 -18.08
N LEU A 251 15.66 -2.00 -17.64
CA LEU A 251 15.39 -0.82 -18.44
C LEU A 251 16.28 -0.73 -19.68
N ARG A 252 17.59 -1.05 -19.57
CA ARG A 252 18.47 -1.15 -20.75
C ARG A 252 17.99 -2.22 -21.74
N SER A 253 17.41 -3.29 -21.26
CA SER A 253 16.88 -4.35 -22.14
C SER A 253 15.57 -3.93 -22.80
N ILE A 254 14.68 -3.26 -22.06
CA ILE A 254 13.43 -2.69 -22.55
C ILE A 254 13.69 -1.73 -23.70
N LEU A 255 14.68 -0.84 -23.60
CA LEU A 255 15.05 0.12 -24.66
C LEU A 255 15.47 -0.51 -25.99
N ARG A 256 15.75 -1.81 -26.02
CA ARG A 256 16.04 -2.57 -27.27
C ARG A 256 14.83 -3.34 -27.81
N GLN A 257 13.66 -3.15 -27.19
CA GLN A 257 12.41 -3.82 -27.56
C GLN A 257 11.42 -2.88 -28.26
N ASP A 258 11.91 -1.75 -28.79
CA ASP A 258 11.10 -0.74 -29.48
C ASP A 258 9.87 -0.28 -28.68
N PRO A 259 10.05 0.18 -27.43
CA PRO A 259 8.95 0.67 -26.62
C PRO A 259 8.55 2.09 -27.05
N ASP A 260 7.25 2.42 -26.98
CA ASP A 260 6.78 3.80 -27.07
C ASP A 260 6.64 4.41 -25.66
N ILE A 261 6.20 3.60 -24.70
CA ILE A 261 5.91 4.01 -23.33
C ILE A 261 6.58 3.06 -22.36
N ILE A 262 7.25 3.61 -21.37
CA ILE A 262 7.96 2.85 -20.35
C ILE A 262 7.46 3.27 -18.96
N LEU A 263 7.05 2.30 -18.13
CA LEU A 263 6.78 2.51 -16.72
C LEU A 263 7.88 1.92 -15.89
N ILE A 264 8.47 2.73 -15.02
CA ILE A 264 9.47 2.34 -14.03
C ILE A 264 8.82 2.38 -12.66
N GLY A 265 8.69 1.23 -12.00
CA GLY A 265 8.03 1.10 -10.71
C GLY A 265 8.56 2.13 -9.71
N GLU A 266 9.87 2.29 -9.61
CA GLU A 266 10.51 3.35 -8.82
C GLU A 266 11.94 3.66 -9.27
N ILE A 267 12.38 4.88 -9.02
CA ILE A 267 13.77 5.33 -9.21
C ILE A 267 14.42 5.43 -7.83
N ARG A 268 15.38 4.54 -7.57
CA ARG A 268 16.12 4.49 -6.29
C ARG A 268 17.54 5.02 -6.39
N ASP A 269 18.13 4.99 -7.57
CA ASP A 269 19.54 5.27 -7.81
C ASP A 269 19.77 6.13 -9.06
N LEU A 270 20.96 6.72 -9.13
CA LEU A 270 21.37 7.59 -10.24
C LEU A 270 21.37 6.84 -11.58
N GLU A 271 21.79 5.58 -11.60
CA GLU A 271 21.88 4.79 -12.82
C GLU A 271 20.51 4.64 -13.48
N THR A 272 19.50 4.24 -12.71
CA THR A 272 18.11 4.12 -13.17
C THR A 272 17.57 5.48 -13.63
N ALA A 273 17.85 6.57 -12.88
CA ALA A 273 17.44 7.92 -13.25
C ALA A 273 18.03 8.36 -14.59
N GLN A 274 19.32 8.13 -14.80
CA GLN A 274 20.01 8.51 -16.04
C GLN A 274 19.45 7.75 -17.25
N ILE A 275 19.18 6.44 -17.12
CA ILE A 275 18.60 5.65 -18.21
C ILE A 275 17.18 6.13 -18.53
N ALA A 276 16.38 6.44 -17.52
CA ALA A 276 15.02 6.99 -17.68
C ALA A 276 15.03 8.32 -18.44
N ILE A 277 15.94 9.20 -18.07
CA ILE A 277 16.13 10.51 -18.73
C ILE A 277 16.58 10.32 -20.16
N GLN A 278 17.57 9.46 -20.41
CA GLN A 278 18.05 9.18 -21.75
C GLN A 278 16.92 8.59 -22.63
N ALA A 279 16.10 7.69 -22.09
CA ALA A 279 14.94 7.16 -22.79
C ALA A 279 13.99 8.28 -23.23
N SER A 280 13.68 9.22 -22.33
CA SER A 280 12.78 10.33 -22.63
C SER A 280 13.35 11.28 -23.68
N LEU A 281 14.67 11.53 -23.67
CA LEU A 281 15.34 12.38 -24.65
C LEU A 281 15.45 11.72 -26.03
N THR A 282 15.37 10.38 -26.09
CA THR A 282 15.37 9.61 -27.35
C THR A 282 13.97 9.32 -27.88
N GLY A 283 12.93 9.97 -27.34
CA GLY A 283 11.59 9.95 -27.93
C GLY A 283 10.56 9.08 -27.19
N HIS A 284 10.89 8.53 -26.03
CA HIS A 284 9.97 7.68 -25.25
C HIS A 284 9.22 8.47 -24.20
N LEU A 285 7.97 8.12 -23.93
CA LEU A 285 7.23 8.62 -22.77
C LEU A 285 7.51 7.71 -21.58
N VAL A 286 8.04 8.30 -20.51
CA VAL A 286 8.45 7.56 -19.30
C VAL A 286 7.58 7.95 -18.12
N PHE A 287 7.02 6.97 -17.45
CA PHE A 287 6.37 7.11 -16.16
C PHE A 287 7.26 6.51 -15.08
N ALA A 288 7.44 7.20 -13.97
CA ALA A 288 8.22 6.65 -12.86
C ALA A 288 7.70 7.11 -11.51
N THR A 289 8.06 6.39 -10.44
CA THR A 289 7.74 6.85 -9.09
C THR A 289 8.99 7.24 -8.31
N LEU A 290 8.76 8.14 -7.35
CA LEU A 290 9.71 8.53 -6.32
C LEU A 290 9.05 8.48 -4.93
N HIS A 291 9.87 8.55 -3.89
CA HIS A 291 9.41 8.63 -2.50
C HIS A 291 9.76 10.00 -1.92
N THR A 292 9.05 11.06 -2.36
CA THR A 292 9.15 12.41 -1.80
C THR A 292 7.79 12.90 -1.32
N ASN A 293 7.78 13.91 -0.46
CA ASN A 293 6.57 14.36 0.20
C ASN A 293 5.69 15.27 -0.65
N ASP A 294 6.28 15.98 -1.59
CA ASP A 294 5.64 16.97 -2.48
C ASP A 294 6.32 16.98 -3.87
N ALA A 295 5.74 17.72 -4.80
CA ALA A 295 6.20 17.73 -6.18
C ALA A 295 7.56 18.41 -6.37
N ALA A 296 7.81 19.51 -5.70
CA ALA A 296 9.09 20.24 -5.80
C ALA A 296 10.25 19.42 -5.22
N SER A 297 10.01 18.74 -4.11
CA SER A 297 11.01 17.87 -3.48
C SER A 297 11.44 16.69 -4.37
N ALA A 298 10.62 16.28 -5.34
CA ALA A 298 11.02 15.26 -6.31
C ALA A 298 12.12 15.74 -7.24
N VAL A 299 12.11 17.02 -7.62
CA VAL A 299 13.16 17.65 -8.40
C VAL A 299 14.46 17.69 -7.60
N SER A 300 14.42 18.22 -6.37
CA SER A 300 15.60 18.28 -5.49
C SER A 300 16.19 16.89 -5.27
N ARG A 301 15.34 15.88 -5.05
CA ARG A 301 15.77 14.48 -4.85
C ARG A 301 16.56 13.94 -6.04
N LEU A 302 16.14 14.21 -7.28
CA LEU A 302 16.88 13.78 -8.47
C LEU A 302 18.20 14.55 -8.61
N LEU A 303 18.23 15.85 -8.32
CA LEU A 303 19.46 16.64 -8.31
C LEU A 303 20.45 16.15 -7.24
N ASP A 304 19.96 15.81 -6.03
CA ASP A 304 20.76 15.25 -4.93
C ASP A 304 21.32 13.85 -5.26
N MET A 305 20.59 13.07 -6.06
CA MET A 305 21.08 11.79 -6.57
C MET A 305 22.19 11.95 -7.61
N GLY A 306 22.46 13.18 -8.08
CA GLY A 306 23.51 13.50 -9.05
C GLY A 306 23.03 13.61 -10.49
N VAL A 307 21.72 13.75 -10.72
CA VAL A 307 21.18 14.03 -12.05
C VAL A 307 21.57 15.44 -12.48
N GLU A 308 22.08 15.58 -13.71
CA GLU A 308 22.46 16.87 -14.25
C GLU A 308 21.24 17.76 -14.52
N PRO A 309 21.23 19.01 -14.01
CA PRO A 309 20.08 19.91 -14.10
C PRO A 309 19.56 20.15 -15.51
N PHE A 310 20.46 20.28 -16.51
CA PHE A 310 20.07 20.52 -17.89
C PHE A 310 19.33 19.30 -18.50
N LEU A 311 19.73 18.08 -18.13
CA LEU A 311 19.04 16.87 -18.55
C LEU A 311 17.66 16.75 -17.93
N LEU A 312 17.58 16.98 -16.62
CA LEU A 312 16.31 16.93 -15.89
C LEU A 312 15.33 17.99 -16.41
N SER A 313 15.80 19.25 -16.58
CA SER A 313 14.94 20.33 -17.07
C SER A 313 14.42 20.11 -18.50
N SER A 314 15.15 19.36 -19.32
CA SER A 314 14.77 19.08 -20.71
C SER A 314 13.84 17.87 -20.84
N SER A 315 13.87 16.94 -19.89
CA SER A 315 13.13 15.69 -19.95
C SER A 315 11.84 15.69 -19.10
N LEU A 316 11.83 16.40 -17.95
CA LEU A 316 10.72 16.38 -17.02
C LEU A 316 9.53 17.21 -17.52
N LEU A 317 8.37 16.59 -17.64
CA LEU A 317 7.10 17.22 -18.05
C LEU A 317 6.29 17.69 -16.85
N GLY A 318 6.28 16.91 -15.78
CA GLY A 318 5.56 17.23 -14.57
C GLY A 318 5.72 16.20 -13.46
N VAL A 319 5.32 16.59 -12.28
CA VAL A 319 5.35 15.77 -11.07
C VAL A 319 3.99 15.81 -10.40
N LEU A 320 3.38 14.64 -10.22
CA LEU A 320 2.16 14.45 -9.45
C LEU A 320 2.51 13.93 -8.07
N ALA A 321 2.41 14.74 -7.04
CA ALA A 321 2.50 14.29 -5.67
C ALA A 321 1.11 13.91 -5.15
N GLN A 322 1.03 12.82 -4.38
CA GLN A 322 -0.25 12.30 -3.91
C GLN A 322 -0.21 11.66 -2.54
N ARG A 323 -1.35 11.71 -1.86
CA ARG A 323 -1.64 10.99 -0.62
C ARG A 323 -3.07 10.45 -0.66
N LEU A 324 -3.38 9.53 0.26
CA LEU A 324 -4.73 9.01 0.42
C LEU A 324 -5.31 9.52 1.73
N VAL A 325 -6.55 10.02 1.67
CA VAL A 325 -7.40 10.33 2.82
C VAL A 325 -8.57 9.35 2.88
N ARG A 326 -9.01 9.00 4.08
CA ARG A 326 -10.18 8.14 4.27
C ARG A 326 -11.46 8.93 3.96
N LYS A 327 -12.41 8.26 3.34
CA LYS A 327 -13.73 8.83 3.07
C LYS A 327 -14.64 8.63 4.28
N VAL A 328 -15.42 9.63 4.62
CA VAL A 328 -16.48 9.51 5.62
C VAL A 328 -17.42 8.37 5.26
N CYS A 329 -17.72 7.51 6.19
CA CYS A 329 -18.66 6.41 6.00
C CYS A 329 -20.06 6.97 5.70
N ARG A 330 -20.58 6.69 4.52
CA ARG A 330 -21.88 7.18 4.08
C ARG A 330 -23.04 6.67 4.93
N LYS A 331 -22.90 5.47 5.53
CA LYS A 331 -23.97 4.84 6.29
C LYS A 331 -24.18 5.50 7.66
N CYS A 332 -23.10 5.93 8.32
CA CYS A 332 -23.17 6.53 9.64
C CYS A 332 -22.74 8.00 9.69
N GLU A 333 -22.40 8.59 8.54
CA GLU A 333 -21.98 10.00 8.43
C GLU A 333 -20.85 10.36 9.40
N GLY A 334 -19.88 9.46 9.55
CA GLY A 334 -18.72 9.65 10.42
C GLY A 334 -18.93 9.29 11.89
N ARG A 335 -20.13 8.89 12.33
CA ARG A 335 -20.43 8.57 13.74
C ARG A 335 -19.90 7.21 14.21
N GLY A 336 -19.54 6.34 13.27
CA GLY A 336 -19.14 4.97 13.56
C GLY A 336 -20.33 3.99 13.49
N CYS A 337 -20.16 2.89 12.77
CA CYS A 337 -21.15 1.80 12.67
C CYS A 337 -20.42 0.47 12.39
N SER A 338 -21.19 -0.63 12.32
CA SER A 338 -20.64 -1.95 11.99
C SER A 338 -19.89 -1.99 10.66
N ASP A 339 -20.42 -1.33 9.63
CA ASP A 339 -19.83 -1.34 8.27
C ASP A 339 -18.45 -0.66 8.21
N CYS A 340 -18.21 0.34 9.04
CA CYS A 340 -16.91 1.01 9.15
C CYS A 340 -16.11 0.57 10.40
N ALA A 341 -16.52 -0.52 11.04
CA ALA A 341 -15.91 -1.03 12.28
C ALA A 341 -15.72 0.06 13.36
N GLY A 342 -16.71 0.93 13.53
CA GLY A 342 -16.69 2.01 14.51
C GLY A 342 -15.81 3.21 14.14
N SER A 343 -15.03 3.15 13.06
CA SER A 343 -14.06 4.19 12.71
C SER A 343 -14.68 5.50 12.19
N GLY A 344 -15.90 5.46 11.70
CA GLY A 344 -16.55 6.56 10.99
C GLY A 344 -16.08 6.75 9.54
N TYR A 345 -15.13 5.95 9.05
CA TYR A 345 -14.55 6.04 7.70
C TYR A 345 -14.68 4.73 6.93
N GLN A 346 -14.84 4.81 5.62
CA GLN A 346 -14.90 3.64 4.73
C GLN A 346 -14.34 3.97 3.34
N GLY A 347 -13.27 3.28 2.96
CA GLY A 347 -12.56 3.49 1.72
C GLY A 347 -11.73 4.77 1.72
N ARG A 348 -10.98 4.99 0.64
CA ARG A 348 -10.02 6.09 0.50
C ARG A 348 -10.23 6.83 -0.81
N THR A 349 -9.71 8.04 -0.88
CA THR A 349 -9.60 8.85 -2.11
C THR A 349 -8.28 9.60 -2.11
N GLY A 350 -7.79 9.99 -3.30
CA GLY A 350 -6.56 10.75 -3.44
C GLY A 350 -6.75 12.22 -3.12
N ILE A 351 -5.69 12.84 -2.58
CA ILE A 351 -5.43 14.28 -2.64
C ILE A 351 -4.15 14.47 -3.44
N PHE A 352 -4.11 15.49 -4.26
CA PHE A 352 -3.12 15.63 -5.32
C PHE A 352 -2.52 17.02 -5.36
N GLU A 353 -1.24 17.09 -5.73
CA GLU A 353 -0.50 18.29 -6.06
C GLU A 353 0.22 18.03 -7.39
N LEU A 354 -0.21 18.72 -8.46
CA LEU A 354 0.36 18.56 -9.80
C LEU A 354 1.21 19.78 -10.15
N MET A 355 2.51 19.60 -10.23
CA MET A 355 3.47 20.58 -10.74
C MET A 355 3.76 20.27 -12.20
N GLN A 356 3.36 21.16 -13.10
CA GLN A 356 3.76 21.14 -14.50
C GLN A 356 5.11 21.86 -14.64
N VAL A 357 6.00 21.34 -15.47
CA VAL A 357 7.32 21.93 -15.67
C VAL A 357 7.24 22.94 -16.80
N SER A 358 6.89 24.16 -16.42
CA SER A 358 6.91 25.36 -17.28
C SER A 358 8.35 25.80 -17.61
N GLU A 359 8.49 26.82 -18.46
CA GLU A 359 9.81 27.38 -18.73
C GLU A 359 10.43 28.03 -17.48
N ASP A 360 9.64 28.65 -16.61
CA ASP A 360 10.14 29.22 -15.36
C ASP A 360 10.65 28.14 -14.40
N ILE A 361 9.92 27.02 -14.27
CA ILE A 361 10.36 25.86 -13.49
C ILE A 361 11.62 25.22 -14.11
N ARG A 362 11.74 25.15 -15.43
CA ARG A 362 12.95 24.68 -16.11
C ARG A 362 14.17 25.53 -15.76
N GLN A 363 14.01 26.85 -15.73
CA GLN A 363 15.10 27.76 -15.33
C GLN A 363 15.47 27.56 -13.87
N ALA A 364 14.50 27.39 -12.96
CA ALA A 364 14.75 27.07 -11.58
C ALA A 364 15.56 25.76 -11.40
N ILE A 365 15.18 24.71 -12.16
CA ILE A 365 15.91 23.43 -12.17
C ILE A 365 17.34 23.62 -12.65
N LYS A 366 17.55 24.35 -13.76
CA LYS A 366 18.90 24.66 -14.30
C LYS A 366 19.76 25.45 -13.32
N ALA A 367 19.13 26.38 -12.59
CA ALA A 367 19.80 27.19 -11.56
C ALA A 367 20.06 26.39 -10.26
N ARG A 368 19.62 25.13 -10.15
CA ARG A 368 19.67 24.30 -8.93
C ARG A 368 18.97 24.98 -7.73
N GLU A 369 17.85 25.66 -7.98
CA GLU A 369 17.05 26.23 -6.91
C GLU A 369 16.52 25.13 -5.98
N ASP A 370 16.38 25.46 -4.69
CA ASP A 370 15.87 24.50 -3.71
C ASP A 370 14.35 24.24 -3.88
N ALA A 371 13.85 23.19 -3.21
CA ALA A 371 12.44 22.80 -3.30
C ALA A 371 11.47 23.93 -2.88
N SER A 372 11.88 24.83 -1.97
CA SER A 372 11.04 25.94 -1.52
C SER A 372 10.88 26.98 -2.62
N GLN A 373 11.98 27.33 -3.28
CA GLN A 373 12.02 28.28 -4.40
C GLN A 373 11.22 27.73 -5.60
N ILE A 374 11.45 26.45 -5.97
CA ILE A 374 10.69 25.78 -7.04
C ILE A 374 9.19 25.79 -6.71
N ARG A 375 8.81 25.46 -5.47
CA ARG A 375 7.42 25.48 -5.03
C ARG A 375 6.81 26.88 -5.08
N GLN A 376 7.56 27.91 -4.69
CA GLN A 376 7.09 29.29 -4.77
C GLN A 376 6.79 29.70 -6.20
N ARG A 377 7.65 29.38 -7.17
CA ARG A 377 7.42 29.62 -8.59
C ARG A 377 6.19 28.84 -9.11
N ALA A 378 6.12 27.55 -8.79
CA ALA A 378 4.98 26.73 -9.19
C ALA A 378 3.65 27.27 -8.62
N ARG A 379 3.65 27.78 -7.38
CA ARG A 379 2.47 28.43 -6.79
C ARG A 379 2.10 29.72 -7.50
N ALA A 380 3.05 30.52 -7.93
CA ALA A 380 2.78 31.73 -8.73
C ALA A 380 2.12 31.37 -10.07
N GLU A 381 2.37 30.18 -10.61
CA GLU A 381 1.71 29.64 -11.83
C GLU A 381 0.41 28.88 -11.55
N GLY A 382 -0.05 28.85 -10.30
CA GLY A 382 -1.33 28.26 -9.91
C GLY A 382 -1.28 26.80 -9.44
N LEU A 383 -0.12 26.33 -8.96
CA LEU A 383 -0.02 25.04 -8.27
C LEU A 383 -0.97 25.02 -7.08
N VAL A 384 -1.88 24.05 -7.07
CA VAL A 384 -2.74 23.74 -5.93
C VAL A 384 -2.04 22.71 -5.06
N SER A 385 -1.79 23.04 -3.79
CA SER A 385 -1.16 22.12 -2.84
C SER A 385 -2.10 20.97 -2.44
N MET A 386 -1.53 19.87 -1.95
CA MET A 386 -2.33 18.76 -1.41
C MET A 386 -3.25 19.19 -0.26
N GLN A 387 -2.85 20.19 0.52
CA GLN A 387 -3.70 20.75 1.58
C GLN A 387 -4.93 21.45 1.02
N GLU A 388 -4.77 22.25 -0.03
CA GLU A 388 -5.87 22.96 -0.69
C GLU A 388 -6.81 21.98 -1.42
N ASP A 389 -6.26 20.97 -2.10
CA ASP A 389 -7.07 19.92 -2.73
C ASP A 389 -7.81 19.08 -1.68
N GLY A 390 -7.16 18.76 -0.54
CA GLY A 390 -7.81 18.11 0.58
C GLY A 390 -8.93 18.96 1.20
N ALA A 391 -8.72 20.26 1.34
CA ALA A 391 -9.75 21.19 1.84
C ALA A 391 -10.98 21.23 0.93
N ARG A 392 -10.81 21.07 -0.39
CA ARG A 392 -11.92 20.88 -1.35
C ARG A 392 -12.76 19.66 -0.97
N LEU A 393 -12.12 18.52 -0.68
CA LEU A 393 -12.81 17.27 -0.29
C LEU A 393 -13.51 17.40 1.07
N VAL A 394 -12.93 18.16 2.01
CA VAL A 394 -13.58 18.47 3.30
C VAL A 394 -14.85 19.29 3.08
N LYS A 395 -14.79 20.33 2.25
CA LYS A 395 -15.97 21.14 1.89
C LYS A 395 -17.06 20.31 1.21
N GLN A 396 -16.70 19.28 0.48
CA GLN A 396 -17.64 18.36 -0.18
C GLN A 396 -18.17 17.27 0.76
N GLY A 397 -17.74 17.21 2.03
CA GLY A 397 -18.15 16.18 2.98
C GLY A 397 -17.57 14.80 2.67
N VAL A 398 -16.58 14.69 1.78
CA VAL A 398 -15.96 13.41 1.40
C VAL A 398 -15.02 12.91 2.51
N THR A 399 -14.32 13.83 3.16
CA THR A 399 -13.41 13.54 4.29
C THR A 399 -13.57 14.60 5.37
N THR A 400 -12.80 14.51 6.46
CA THR A 400 -12.83 15.47 7.58
C THR A 400 -11.53 16.26 7.65
N ASP A 401 -11.57 17.43 8.29
CA ASP A 401 -10.37 18.24 8.55
C ASP A 401 -9.37 17.47 9.44
N THR A 402 -9.86 16.71 10.42
CA THR A 402 -9.03 15.85 11.27
C THR A 402 -8.24 14.83 10.46
N GLU A 403 -8.89 14.17 9.50
CA GLU A 403 -8.22 13.20 8.62
C GLU A 403 -7.23 13.89 7.67
N LEU A 404 -7.61 15.03 7.12
CA LEU A 404 -6.73 15.83 6.26
C LEU A 404 -5.45 16.23 7.02
N ARG A 405 -5.59 16.78 8.22
CA ARG A 405 -4.44 17.13 9.07
C ARG A 405 -3.55 15.93 9.38
N ARG A 406 -4.15 14.80 9.74
CA ARG A 406 -3.40 13.55 10.00
C ARG A 406 -2.48 13.17 8.82
N VAL A 407 -2.93 13.41 7.60
CA VAL A 407 -2.20 13.00 6.39
C VAL A 407 -1.20 14.05 5.91
N VAL A 408 -1.51 15.36 6.09
CA VAL A 408 -0.70 16.46 5.56
C VAL A 408 0.29 17.01 6.60
N GLN A 409 -0.04 17.05 7.90
CA GLN A 409 0.80 17.66 8.95
C GLN A 409 2.09 16.88 9.27
N HIS A 410 2.24 15.63 8.89
CA HIS A 410 3.54 14.94 8.94
C HIS A 410 4.63 15.57 8.05
N GLN A 411 4.35 16.72 7.41
CA GLN A 411 5.34 17.47 6.62
C GLN A 411 6.16 18.49 7.46
N THR A 412 5.69 18.87 8.65
CA THR A 412 6.32 19.93 9.46
C THR A 412 7.21 19.41 10.60
N GLU A 413 7.17 18.12 10.91
CA GLU A 413 7.97 17.51 11.98
C GLU A 413 8.94 16.45 11.42
N GLY A 414 9.70 16.80 10.41
CA GLY A 414 10.78 16.00 9.90
C GLY A 414 12.14 16.66 10.18
N TRP A 415 12.88 16.03 11.11
CA TRP A 415 14.30 16.27 11.40
C TRP A 415 14.65 17.49 12.26
N ILE A 416 14.59 17.30 13.59
CA ILE A 416 15.61 17.81 14.52
C ILE A 416 16.50 16.64 14.91
#